data_317e56753e21025204a9a21c00480260
#
_entry.id   317e56753e21025204a9a21c00480260
#
_cell.length_a   1.000
_cell.length_b   1.000
_cell.length_c   1.000
_cell.angle_alpha   90.00
_cell.angle_beta   90.00
_cell.angle_gamma   90.00
#
_symmetry.space_group_name_H-M   'P 1'
#
loop_
_entity.id
_entity.type
_entity.pdbx_description
1 polymer ?
#
loop_
_entity_poly.entity_id
_entity_poly.type
_entity_poly.pdbx_seq_one_letter_code
_entity_poly.pdbx_strand_id
1 'polypeptide(L)'
;MYTREQTISRMNALGRAECPFFFVISHDMGHNLLFEPSETEGERMAAFSLPLGTMGNQDGGPPLPERLRFIPSPHPVSRYAASFASVRNHLMRGDSYLLNLCVSTPVETNLTLRHLFRFARAPYRMLLGPDARISGVHGRGCVCFSPEPFVTVRGRSISTFPMKGTVPSATQEARRWQIGRAS
;
A
#
# COMPACT_ATOMS: atom_id res chain seq x y z
N MET A 1 -5.10 -6.90 17.53
CA MET A 1 -4.11 -5.82 17.51
C MET A 1 -2.96 -6.18 18.42
N TYR A 2 -1.71 -5.98 17.99
CA TYR A 2 -0.51 -6.40 18.72
C TYR A 2 0.36 -5.20 19.05
N THR A 3 0.97 -5.19 20.24
CA THR A 3 2.06 -4.26 20.54
C THR A 3 3.30 -4.63 19.73
N ARG A 4 4.34 -3.80 19.77
CA ARG A 4 5.61 -4.07 19.11
C ARG A 4 6.21 -5.43 19.54
N GLU A 5 6.28 -5.67 20.85
CA GLU A 5 6.85 -6.88 21.42
C GLU A 5 6.04 -8.14 21.06
N GLN A 6 4.72 -8.02 21.15
CA GLN A 6 3.81 -9.09 20.73
C GLN A 6 3.94 -9.41 19.24
N THR A 7 4.08 -8.35 18.40
CA THR A 7 4.28 -8.49 16.96
C THR A 7 5.56 -9.27 16.67
N ILE A 8 6.68 -8.86 17.24
CA ILE A 8 7.97 -9.53 17.06
C ILE A 8 7.88 -11.00 17.50
N SER A 9 7.33 -11.25 18.68
CA SER A 9 7.18 -12.61 19.21
C SER A 9 6.33 -13.50 18.29
N ARG A 10 5.17 -12.99 17.84
CA ARG A 10 4.24 -13.75 17.00
C ARG A 10 4.81 -14.00 15.60
N MET A 11 5.41 -13.00 14.96
CA MET A 11 6.04 -13.16 13.65
C MET A 11 7.17 -14.18 13.70
N ASN A 12 8.00 -14.15 14.75
CA ASN A 12 9.07 -15.13 14.94
C ASN A 12 8.52 -16.54 15.19
N ALA A 13 7.42 -16.67 15.92
CA ALA A 13 6.79 -17.97 16.16
C ALA A 13 6.23 -18.56 14.86
N LEU A 14 5.49 -17.77 14.09
CA LEU A 14 4.92 -18.18 12.81
C LEU A 14 6.02 -18.51 11.79
N GLY A 15 7.09 -17.70 11.74
CA GLY A 15 8.23 -17.97 10.85
C GLY A 15 8.97 -19.27 11.19
N ARG A 16 9.15 -19.60 12.49
CA ARG A 16 9.75 -20.88 12.90
C ARG A 16 8.84 -22.08 12.58
N ALA A 17 7.53 -21.87 12.64
CA ALA A 17 6.53 -22.89 12.30
C ALA A 17 6.29 -23.02 10.80
N GLU A 18 6.96 -22.20 9.97
CA GLU A 18 6.75 -22.10 8.51
C GLU A 18 5.30 -21.81 8.14
N CYS A 19 4.54 -21.17 9.05
CA CYS A 19 3.17 -20.76 8.82
C CYS A 19 3.14 -19.48 7.98
N PRO A 20 2.41 -19.45 6.85
CA PRO A 20 2.22 -18.23 6.10
C PRO A 20 1.37 -17.24 6.89
N PHE A 21 1.71 -15.97 6.84
CA PHE A 21 0.93 -14.91 7.45
C PHE A 21 1.09 -13.59 6.69
N PHE A 22 0.10 -12.71 6.82
CA PHE A 22 0.18 -11.33 6.37
C PHE A 22 0.28 -10.40 7.57
N PHE A 23 0.91 -9.25 7.37
CA PHE A 23 1.03 -8.27 8.43
C PHE A 23 0.89 -6.85 7.90
N VAL A 24 0.43 -5.97 8.77
CA VAL A 24 0.43 -4.52 8.57
C VAL A 24 0.97 -3.89 9.84
N ILE A 25 2.06 -3.15 9.70
CA ILE A 25 2.74 -2.49 10.81
C ILE A 25 2.50 -0.99 10.69
N SER A 26 1.97 -0.38 11.74
CA SER A 26 1.83 1.08 11.79
C SER A 26 3.19 1.76 11.90
N HIS A 27 3.29 3.00 11.40
CA HIS A 27 4.53 3.77 11.41
C HIS A 27 5.14 3.93 12.82
N ASP A 28 4.29 4.12 13.83
CA ASP A 28 4.67 4.24 15.25
C ASP A 28 4.86 2.88 15.94
N MET A 29 4.62 1.77 15.21
CA MET A 29 4.63 0.39 15.72
C MET A 29 3.68 0.14 16.91
N GLY A 30 2.78 1.08 17.21
CA GLY A 30 1.83 0.98 18.31
C GLY A 30 0.61 0.12 18.01
N HIS A 31 0.26 -0.02 16.73
CA HIS A 31 -0.92 -0.73 16.28
C HIS A 31 -0.58 -1.64 15.09
N ASN A 32 -0.33 -2.89 15.37
CA ASN A 32 0.08 -3.85 14.34
C ASN A 32 -0.99 -4.93 14.17
N LEU A 33 -1.14 -5.39 12.94
CA LEU A 33 -2.05 -6.47 12.57
C LEU A 33 -1.24 -7.62 11.99
N LEU A 34 -1.57 -8.83 12.40
CA LEU A 34 -1.13 -10.06 11.78
C LEU A 34 -2.37 -10.87 11.43
N PHE A 35 -2.33 -11.50 10.27
CA PHE A 35 -3.42 -12.32 9.75
C PHE A 35 -2.87 -13.67 9.33
N GLU A 36 -3.36 -14.72 9.94
CA GLU A 36 -3.17 -16.09 9.45
C GLU A 36 -4.25 -16.43 8.43
N PRO A 37 -4.02 -17.37 7.50
CA PRO A 37 -5.00 -17.71 6.46
C PRO A 37 -6.39 -18.01 7.01
N SER A 38 -6.48 -18.73 8.12
CA SER A 38 -7.75 -19.07 8.79
C SER A 38 -8.50 -17.87 9.38
N GLU A 39 -7.81 -16.80 9.71
CA GLU A 39 -8.42 -15.61 10.33
C GLU A 39 -9.05 -14.65 9.33
N THR A 40 -8.72 -14.79 8.04
CA THR A 40 -9.21 -13.91 6.97
C THR A 40 -10.46 -14.41 6.28
N GLU A 41 -10.93 -15.62 6.62
CA GLU A 41 -12.19 -16.17 6.10
C GLU A 41 -13.43 -15.41 6.57
N GLY A 42 -13.31 -14.66 7.66
CA GLY A 42 -14.35 -13.72 8.13
C GLY A 42 -14.34 -12.42 7.29
N GLU A 43 -15.45 -12.14 6.63
CA GLU A 43 -15.64 -11.12 5.58
C GLU A 43 -15.22 -9.67 5.89
N ARG A 44 -14.76 -9.33 7.08
CA ARG A 44 -14.76 -7.92 7.56
C ARG A 44 -13.42 -7.29 7.79
N MET A 45 -12.34 -8.05 7.98
CA MET A 45 -11.09 -7.46 8.48
C MET A 45 -10.08 -7.14 7.40
N ALA A 46 -9.74 -8.08 6.51
CA ALA A 46 -8.71 -7.83 5.51
C ALA A 46 -8.86 -8.72 4.27
N ALA A 47 -8.37 -8.23 3.14
CA ALA A 47 -8.13 -9.03 1.95
C ALA A 47 -6.82 -8.58 1.29
N PHE A 48 -6.07 -9.55 0.79
CA PHE A 48 -4.79 -9.31 0.11
C PHE A 48 -4.79 -10.05 -1.23
N SER A 49 -4.23 -9.40 -2.25
CA SER A 49 -3.98 -10.00 -3.55
C SER A 49 -2.57 -9.64 -3.97
N LEU A 50 -1.71 -10.64 -4.03
CA LEU A 50 -0.28 -10.50 -4.30
C LEU A 50 0.11 -11.49 -5.39
N PRO A 51 1.22 -11.29 -6.13
CA PRO A 51 1.72 -12.25 -7.10
C PRO A 51 1.98 -13.66 -6.54
N LEU A 52 2.21 -13.77 -5.23
CA LEU A 52 2.48 -15.04 -4.55
C LEU A 52 1.22 -15.72 -4.01
N GLY A 53 0.07 -15.08 -4.05
CA GLY A 53 -1.19 -15.62 -3.55
C GLY A 53 -2.17 -14.55 -3.09
N THR A 54 -3.36 -15.03 -2.79
CA THR A 54 -4.46 -14.20 -2.28
C THR A 54 -4.89 -14.68 -0.91
N MET A 55 -5.43 -13.79 -0.10
CA MET A 55 -6.00 -14.08 1.20
C MET A 55 -7.24 -13.23 1.44
N GLY A 56 -8.23 -13.79 2.12
CA GLY A 56 -9.51 -13.14 2.38
C GLY A 56 -10.44 -13.15 1.16
N ASN A 57 -11.64 -12.62 1.35
CA ASN A 57 -12.67 -12.62 0.30
C ASN A 57 -12.30 -11.63 -0.82
N GLN A 58 -11.98 -12.15 -2.01
CA GLN A 58 -11.61 -11.38 -3.18
C GLN A 58 -12.82 -10.80 -3.93
N ASP A 59 -13.95 -11.49 -3.91
CA ASP A 59 -15.11 -11.24 -4.77
C ASP A 59 -16.32 -10.64 -4.05
N GLY A 60 -16.28 -10.56 -2.72
CA GLY A 60 -17.37 -10.02 -1.93
C GLY A 60 -17.63 -8.55 -2.17
N GLY A 61 -18.85 -8.12 -1.92
CA GLY A 61 -19.27 -6.72 -1.96
C GLY A 61 -20.45 -6.47 -2.89
N PRO A 62 -21.00 -5.25 -2.86
CA PRO A 62 -22.13 -4.89 -3.69
C PRO A 62 -21.77 -4.86 -5.18
N PRO A 63 -22.76 -4.93 -6.09
CA PRO A 63 -22.54 -4.71 -7.52
C PRO A 63 -22.01 -3.30 -7.77
N LEU A 64 -21.31 -3.12 -8.89
CA LEU A 64 -20.87 -1.78 -9.31
C LEU A 64 -22.09 -0.89 -9.57
N PRO A 65 -21.99 0.41 -9.23
CA PRO A 65 -22.98 1.38 -9.65
C PRO A 65 -23.09 1.45 -11.18
N GLU A 66 -24.29 1.65 -11.71
CA GLU A 66 -24.50 1.82 -13.16
C GLU A 66 -23.68 2.96 -13.76
N ARG A 67 -23.52 4.04 -13.00
CA ARG A 67 -22.66 5.17 -13.36
C ARG A 67 -21.58 5.33 -12.32
N LEU A 68 -20.33 5.21 -12.75
CA LEU A 68 -19.18 5.42 -11.89
C LEU A 68 -18.96 6.93 -11.68
N ARG A 69 -18.79 7.31 -10.43
CA ARG A 69 -18.40 8.67 -10.03
C ARG A 69 -17.05 8.58 -9.31
N PHE A 70 -16.05 9.26 -9.84
CA PHE A 70 -14.73 9.35 -9.24
C PHE A 70 -14.13 10.71 -9.57
N ILE A 71 -14.30 11.66 -8.66
CA ILE A 71 -13.96 13.08 -8.87
C ILE A 71 -12.85 13.46 -7.89
N PRO A 72 -11.61 13.53 -8.33
CA PRO A 72 -10.50 13.99 -7.50
C PRO A 72 -10.55 15.52 -7.37
N SER A 73 -10.19 16.00 -6.17
CA SER A 73 -10.06 17.43 -5.86
C SER A 73 -8.61 17.71 -5.45
N PRO A 74 -7.68 17.83 -6.43
CA PRO A 74 -6.28 18.06 -6.13
C PRO A 74 -6.06 19.45 -5.52
N HIS A 75 -5.05 19.56 -4.66
CA HIS A 75 -4.64 20.85 -4.12
C HIS A 75 -4.13 21.79 -5.22
N PRO A 76 -4.28 23.13 -5.05
CA PRO A 76 -3.68 24.09 -5.95
C PRO A 76 -2.18 23.87 -6.14
N VAL A 77 -1.69 24.02 -7.36
CA VAL A 77 -0.28 23.83 -7.72
C VAL A 77 0.64 24.72 -6.85
N SER A 78 0.19 25.93 -6.50
CA SER A 78 0.93 26.85 -5.63
C SER A 78 1.22 26.27 -4.25
N ARG A 79 0.28 25.53 -3.66
CA ARG A 79 0.47 24.85 -2.36
C ARG A 79 1.50 23.73 -2.48
N TYR A 80 1.41 22.95 -3.53
CA TYR A 80 2.42 21.90 -3.79
C TYR A 80 3.80 22.50 -4.02
N ALA A 81 3.91 23.57 -4.83
CA ALA A 81 5.16 24.24 -5.12
C ALA A 81 5.84 24.80 -3.85
N ALA A 82 5.07 25.39 -2.93
CA ALA A 82 5.57 25.88 -1.66
C ALA A 82 6.15 24.73 -0.79
N SER A 83 5.42 23.62 -0.68
CA SER A 83 5.90 22.44 0.04
C SER A 83 7.14 21.85 -0.60
N PHE A 84 7.18 21.75 -1.93
CA PHE A 84 8.33 21.25 -2.67
C PHE A 84 9.56 22.16 -2.49
N ALA A 85 9.39 23.49 -2.53
CA ALA A 85 10.48 24.43 -2.27
C ALA A 85 11.07 24.26 -0.87
N SER A 86 10.21 24.07 0.15
CA SER A 86 10.67 23.78 1.52
C SER A 86 11.49 22.50 1.59
N VAL A 87 10.99 21.40 1.02
CA VAL A 87 11.72 20.12 0.96
C VAL A 87 13.07 20.28 0.26
N ARG A 88 13.09 20.93 -0.90
CA ARG A 88 14.32 21.17 -1.65
C ARG A 88 15.35 21.96 -0.82
N ASN A 89 14.91 22.99 -0.11
CA ASN A 89 15.80 23.78 0.74
C ASN A 89 16.42 22.95 1.86
N HIS A 90 15.66 22.06 2.49
CA HIS A 90 16.17 21.14 3.52
C HIS A 90 17.17 20.13 2.94
N LEU A 91 16.89 19.56 1.77
CA LEU A 91 17.82 18.66 1.09
C LEU A 91 19.13 19.37 0.71
N MET A 92 19.05 20.61 0.19
CA MET A 92 20.23 21.39 -0.19
C MET A 92 21.11 21.81 1.00
N ARG A 93 20.53 21.91 2.20
CA ARG A 93 21.28 22.17 3.44
C ARG A 93 21.87 20.90 4.06
N GLY A 94 21.51 19.72 3.54
CA GLY A 94 21.97 18.45 4.09
C GLY A 94 21.18 17.96 5.30
N ASP A 95 20.00 18.53 5.58
CA ASP A 95 19.13 18.10 6.69
C ASP A 95 18.58 16.68 6.47
N SER A 96 18.51 16.23 5.22
CA SER A 96 18.18 14.88 4.83
C SER A 96 18.75 14.55 3.45
N TYR A 97 18.92 13.27 3.13
CA TYR A 97 19.37 12.81 1.80
C TYR A 97 18.21 12.40 0.89
N LEU A 98 17.07 11.99 1.48
CA LEU A 98 15.91 11.51 0.76
C LEU A 98 14.65 11.82 1.55
N LEU A 99 13.60 12.24 0.84
CA LEU A 99 12.30 12.51 1.41
C LEU A 99 11.20 12.24 0.39
N ASN A 100 10.13 11.59 0.82
CA ASN A 100 8.90 11.44 0.04
C ASN A 100 7.90 12.53 0.45
N LEU A 101 7.64 13.48 -0.45
CA LEU A 101 6.60 14.48 -0.24
C LEU A 101 5.24 13.88 -0.63
N CYS A 102 4.46 13.50 0.38
CA CYS A 102 3.12 12.96 0.19
C CYS A 102 2.07 14.08 0.25
N VAL A 103 1.19 14.11 -0.73
CA VAL A 103 0.06 15.06 -0.79
C VAL A 103 -1.23 14.27 -0.93
N SER A 104 -2.16 14.46 0.01
CA SER A 104 -3.47 13.81 -0.07
C SER A 104 -4.35 14.52 -1.10
N THR A 105 -5.07 13.75 -1.92
CA THR A 105 -6.07 14.28 -2.85
C THR A 105 -7.43 13.74 -2.43
N PRO A 106 -8.34 14.59 -1.92
CA PRO A 106 -9.72 14.17 -1.67
C PRO A 106 -10.37 13.65 -2.94
N VAL A 107 -11.17 12.61 -2.80
CA VAL A 107 -11.91 12.01 -3.92
C VAL A 107 -13.36 11.84 -3.51
N GLU A 108 -14.25 12.45 -4.29
CA GLU A 108 -15.67 12.18 -4.20
C GLU A 108 -16.02 10.98 -5.09
N THR A 109 -16.58 9.93 -4.50
CA THR A 109 -16.88 8.71 -5.25
C THR A 109 -18.07 7.98 -4.67
N ASN A 110 -18.81 7.28 -5.56
CA ASN A 110 -19.85 6.32 -5.19
C ASN A 110 -19.32 4.88 -5.12
N LEU A 111 -18.01 4.69 -5.23
CA LEU A 111 -17.35 3.41 -5.07
C LEU A 111 -17.04 3.13 -3.60
N THR A 112 -17.28 1.92 -3.17
CA THR A 112 -16.80 1.43 -1.87
C THR A 112 -15.32 1.04 -1.96
N LEU A 113 -14.64 0.92 -0.82
CA LEU A 113 -13.27 0.39 -0.77
C LEU A 113 -13.17 -1.00 -1.41
N ARG A 114 -14.22 -1.81 -1.26
CA ARG A 114 -14.29 -3.15 -1.84
C ARG A 114 -14.42 -3.11 -3.37
N HIS A 115 -15.17 -2.16 -3.91
CA HIS A 115 -15.17 -1.92 -5.36
C HIS A 115 -13.77 -1.58 -5.86
N LEU A 116 -13.08 -0.66 -5.18
CA LEU A 116 -11.72 -0.27 -5.54
C LEU A 116 -10.77 -1.48 -5.48
N PHE A 117 -10.80 -2.25 -4.40
CA PHE A 117 -9.96 -3.44 -4.25
C PHE A 117 -10.19 -4.47 -5.36
N ARG A 118 -11.45 -4.75 -5.69
CA ARG A 118 -11.84 -5.78 -6.65
C ARG A 118 -11.50 -5.39 -8.09
N PHE A 119 -11.76 -4.15 -8.48
CA PHE A 119 -11.69 -3.73 -9.88
C PHE A 119 -10.43 -2.97 -10.26
N ALA A 120 -9.66 -2.47 -9.28
CA ALA A 120 -8.37 -1.85 -9.59
C ALA A 120 -7.34 -2.90 -10.06
N ARG A 121 -6.55 -2.51 -11.06
CA ARG A 121 -5.47 -3.33 -11.61
C ARG A 121 -4.15 -2.94 -10.98
N ALA A 122 -3.71 -3.70 -10.00
CA ALA A 122 -2.40 -3.55 -9.39
C ALA A 122 -1.87 -4.93 -8.98
N PRO A 123 -0.56 -5.19 -9.10
CA PRO A 123 0.03 -6.47 -8.72
C PRO A 123 -0.07 -6.74 -7.21
N TYR A 124 -0.01 -5.68 -6.39
CA TYR A 124 -0.12 -5.77 -4.93
C TYR A 124 -1.34 -4.95 -4.50
N ARG A 125 -2.32 -5.62 -3.93
CA ARG A 125 -3.56 -4.99 -3.45
C ARG A 125 -3.82 -5.43 -2.02
N MET A 126 -4.22 -4.49 -1.18
CA MET A 126 -4.65 -4.73 0.19
C MET A 126 -5.95 -3.98 0.44
N LEU A 127 -6.90 -4.64 1.07
CA LEU A 127 -8.08 -4.04 1.67
C LEU A 127 -8.04 -4.29 3.17
N LEU A 128 -8.20 -3.24 3.95
CA LEU A 128 -8.47 -3.32 5.38
C LEU A 128 -9.88 -2.78 5.63
N GLY A 129 -10.69 -3.56 6.30
CA GLY A 129 -12.05 -3.18 6.68
C GLY A 129 -12.06 -2.17 7.84
N PRO A 130 -13.25 -1.65 8.19
CA PRO A 130 -13.41 -0.66 9.27
C PRO A 130 -13.03 -1.20 10.66
N ASP A 131 -13.06 -2.52 10.84
CA ASP A 131 -12.70 -3.19 12.09
C ASP A 131 -11.18 -3.33 12.26
N ALA A 132 -10.41 -3.16 11.18
CA ALA A 132 -8.96 -3.08 11.23
C ALA A 132 -8.54 -1.69 11.74
N ARG A 133 -8.46 -1.54 13.06
CA ARG A 133 -8.04 -0.29 13.70
C ARG A 133 -6.55 -0.10 13.55
N ILE A 134 -6.12 0.68 12.55
CA ILE A 134 -4.73 1.11 12.39
C ILE A 134 -4.66 2.61 12.64
N SER A 135 -3.63 3.05 13.34
CA SER A 135 -3.34 4.47 13.53
C SER A 135 -3.26 5.18 12.17
N GLY A 136 -4.01 6.27 12.02
CA GLY A 136 -4.09 7.01 10.76
C GLY A 136 -5.16 6.54 9.77
N VAL A 137 -5.76 5.36 9.95
CA VAL A 137 -6.91 4.89 9.18
C VAL A 137 -8.17 5.16 10.00
N HIS A 138 -8.78 6.31 9.77
CA HIS A 138 -9.93 6.79 10.55
C HIS A 138 -11.18 5.92 10.34
N GLY A 139 -11.31 4.80 11.06
CA GLY A 139 -12.55 4.06 11.28
C GLY A 139 -13.35 3.55 10.07
N ARG A 140 -12.88 3.79 8.86
CA ARG A 140 -13.57 3.42 7.60
C ARG A 140 -12.84 2.36 6.77
N GLY A 141 -11.68 1.88 7.24
CA GLY A 141 -10.82 1.02 6.48
C GLY A 141 -9.99 1.74 5.42
N CYS A 142 -9.21 0.99 4.67
CA CYS A 142 -8.43 1.51 3.55
C CYS A 142 -8.21 0.45 2.47
N VAL A 143 -7.90 0.91 1.26
CA VAL A 143 -7.28 0.10 0.21
C VAL A 143 -5.91 0.64 -0.10
N CYS A 144 -4.97 -0.25 -0.36
CA CYS A 144 -3.63 0.11 -0.79
C CYS A 144 -3.29 -0.64 -2.08
N PHE A 145 -2.67 0.07 -3.00
CA PHE A 145 -2.20 -0.48 -4.27
C PHE A 145 -0.71 -0.17 -4.41
N SER A 146 0.09 -1.19 -4.70
CA SER A 146 1.52 -0.97 -4.95
C SER A 146 1.91 -1.59 -6.28
N PRO A 147 2.72 -0.91 -7.10
CA PRO A 147 3.23 -1.45 -8.34
C PRO A 147 4.38 -2.44 -8.13
N GLU A 148 5.06 -2.36 -6.99
CA GLU A 148 6.31 -3.07 -6.72
C GLU A 148 6.42 -3.54 -5.27
N PRO A 149 7.15 -4.65 -5.02
CA PRO A 149 7.54 -5.02 -3.67
C PRO A 149 8.62 -4.07 -3.15
N PHE A 150 8.60 -3.76 -1.88
CA PHE A 150 9.68 -3.03 -1.22
C PHE A 150 10.93 -3.89 -1.09
N VAL A 151 10.75 -5.11 -0.61
CA VAL A 151 11.81 -6.09 -0.39
C VAL A 151 11.26 -7.50 -0.56
N THR A 152 12.05 -8.38 -1.14
CA THR A 152 11.77 -9.83 -1.15
C THR A 152 12.94 -10.58 -0.52
N VAL A 153 12.61 -11.59 0.27
CA VAL A 153 13.59 -12.49 0.87
C VAL A 153 13.28 -13.92 0.42
N ARG A 154 14.27 -14.58 -0.18
CA ARG A 154 14.16 -15.98 -0.60
C ARG A 154 15.40 -16.74 -0.14
N GLY A 155 15.22 -17.64 0.81
CA GLY A 155 16.33 -18.32 1.44
C GLY A 155 17.29 -17.30 2.08
N ARG A 156 18.51 -17.20 1.58
CA ARG A 156 19.54 -16.26 2.06
C ARG A 156 19.69 -15.00 1.17
N SER A 157 18.88 -14.86 0.16
CA SER A 157 18.94 -13.71 -0.77
C SER A 157 17.89 -12.67 -0.42
N ILE A 158 18.31 -11.41 -0.37
CA ILE A 158 17.45 -10.25 -0.20
C ILE A 158 17.52 -9.43 -1.49
N SER A 159 16.37 -9.09 -2.04
CA SER A 159 16.24 -8.26 -3.24
C SER A 159 15.40 -7.03 -2.94
N THR A 160 15.81 -5.89 -3.47
CA THR A 160 15.07 -4.63 -3.39
C THR A 160 14.79 -4.10 -4.80
N PHE A 161 13.71 -3.33 -4.95
CA PHE A 161 13.24 -2.83 -6.23
C PHE A 161 13.04 -1.31 -6.14
N PRO A 162 14.12 -0.52 -6.10
CA PRO A 162 13.99 0.92 -5.93
C PRO A 162 13.37 1.57 -7.17
N MET A 163 12.29 2.33 -6.97
CA MET A 163 11.72 3.18 -8.01
C MET A 163 12.59 4.43 -8.21
N LYS A 164 12.93 4.73 -9.47
CA LYS A 164 13.84 5.85 -9.79
C LYS A 164 13.15 7.10 -10.37
N GLY A 165 11.87 7.07 -10.59
CA GLY A 165 11.13 8.23 -11.11
C GLY A 165 9.88 7.84 -11.90
N THR A 166 9.11 8.86 -12.25
CA THR A 166 7.89 8.74 -13.04
C THR A 166 8.08 9.55 -14.32
N VAL A 167 7.84 8.94 -15.47
CA VAL A 167 7.86 9.59 -16.77
C VAL A 167 6.51 9.40 -17.46
N PRO A 168 6.05 10.35 -18.30
CA PRO A 168 4.84 10.18 -19.08
C PRO A 168 4.93 8.91 -19.96
N SER A 169 3.89 8.07 -19.92
CA SER A 169 3.89 6.76 -20.61
C SER A 169 4.03 6.85 -22.14
N ALA A 170 3.72 8.00 -22.72
CA ALA A 170 3.83 8.27 -24.17
C ALA A 170 5.25 8.68 -24.61
N THR A 171 6.19 8.86 -23.69
CA THR A 171 7.54 9.33 -24.03
C THR A 171 8.46 8.18 -24.45
N GLN A 172 9.43 8.51 -25.31
CA GLN A 172 10.48 7.56 -25.72
C GLN A 172 11.34 7.09 -24.55
N GLU A 173 11.46 7.90 -23.49
CA GLU A 173 12.11 7.54 -22.23
C GLU A 173 11.37 6.43 -21.48
N ALA A 174 10.05 6.44 -21.43
CA ALA A 174 9.26 5.37 -20.80
C ALA A 174 9.55 4.01 -21.44
N ARG A 175 9.74 3.95 -22.76
CA ARG A 175 10.10 2.72 -23.48
C ARG A 175 11.51 2.23 -23.13
N ARG A 176 12.49 3.13 -22.97
CA ARG A 176 13.84 2.78 -22.53
C ARG A 176 13.88 2.21 -21.11
N TRP A 177 13.06 2.77 -20.21
CA TRP A 177 12.96 2.28 -18.84
C TRP A 177 12.32 0.89 -18.75
N GLN A 178 11.39 0.56 -19.62
CA GLN A 178 10.79 -0.78 -19.68
C GLN A 178 11.79 -1.83 -20.17
N ILE A 179 12.67 -1.49 -21.10
CA ILE A 179 13.70 -2.41 -21.63
C ILE A 179 14.80 -2.71 -20.61
N GLY A 180 15.16 -1.74 -19.75
CA GLY A 180 16.17 -1.92 -18.70
C GLY A 180 15.74 -2.81 -17.52
N ARG A 181 14.45 -3.22 -17.44
CA ARG A 181 13.93 -4.13 -16.40
C ARG A 181 13.89 -5.61 -16.84
N ALA A 182 14.20 -5.92 -18.07
CA ALA A 182 14.13 -7.26 -18.66
C ALA A 182 15.48 -8.00 -18.70
N SER A 183 16.48 -7.54 -17.95
CA SER A 183 17.81 -8.17 -17.87
C SER A 183 18.18 -8.49 -16.43
#